data_9ab205d75c7f211845c2d9f2efac2bca
#
_entry.id   9ab205d75c7f211845c2d9f2efac2bca
#
_cell.length_a   1.000
_cell.length_b   1.000
_cell.length_c   1.000
_cell.angle_alpha   90.00
_cell.angle_beta   90.00
_cell.angle_gamma   90.00
#
_symmetry.space_group_name_H-M   'P 1'
#
loop_
_entity.id
_entity.type
_entity.pdbx_description
1 polymer ?
#
loop_
_entity_poly.entity_id
_entity_poly.type
_entity_poly.pdbx_seq_one_letter_code
_entity_poly.pdbx_strand_id
1 'polypeptide(L)'
;PARKNPKTTAGKKNSAALKTGKKVIGKKPKAGTEKGQKRKTNVAAVKEKKSNKQAVRKPQSKQKKENSSAGKKKNTVQKKSKERRYIALKTNIPFLALSMHNLALEMQVHKHVTIDFPVIWSISDIEREHAVRGIAFQPEGRWWLKQAGKGHFFGVHAHAAWFNMKWEKNRYQTESRPLLGAGISYGYKLPISGHWGAEFNIGAGYANMKYNTYYNIENGAMLNKRIRHYWGITRAGISLVYRF
;
A
#
# COMPACT_ATOMS: atom_id res chain seq x y z
N PRO A 1 -35.47 56.11 -39.69
CA PRO A 1 -34.12 56.58 -39.70
C PRO A 1 -33.12 55.41 -39.66
N ALA A 2 -32.40 55.29 -40.75
CA ALA A 2 -31.38 54.23 -41.00
C ALA A 2 -30.14 54.54 -40.23
N ARG A 3 -29.53 53.51 -39.55
CA ARG A 3 -28.16 53.59 -39.06
C ARG A 3 -27.30 52.58 -39.80
N LYS A 4 -26.29 53.24 -40.42
CA LYS A 4 -25.28 52.66 -41.29
C LYS A 4 -24.33 51.70 -40.59
N ASN A 5 -23.99 50.60 -41.28
CA ASN A 5 -22.84 49.73 -40.99
C ASN A 5 -21.52 50.45 -41.31
N PRO A 6 -20.46 50.26 -40.52
CA PRO A 6 -19.12 50.52 -40.98
C PRO A 6 -18.42 49.23 -41.45
N LYS A 7 -17.70 49.45 -42.54
CA LYS A 7 -17.01 48.53 -43.39
C LYS A 7 -15.81 47.82 -42.71
N THR A 8 -15.68 46.54 -43.08
CA THR A 8 -14.50 45.67 -43.04
C THR A 8 -13.24 46.35 -43.58
N THR A 9 -12.17 46.31 -42.84
CA THR A 9 -10.82 46.55 -43.37
C THR A 9 -9.97 45.27 -43.16
N ALA A 10 -9.59 44.71 -44.30
CA ALA A 10 -8.68 43.58 -44.40
C ALA A 10 -7.23 44.06 -44.14
N GLY A 11 -6.56 43.44 -43.18
CA GLY A 11 -5.17 43.67 -42.83
C GLY A 11 -4.34 42.40 -43.07
N LYS A 12 -3.51 42.50 -44.06
CA LYS A 12 -2.46 41.72 -44.64
C LYS A 12 -1.81 40.62 -43.78
N LYS A 13 -1.63 39.48 -44.47
CA LYS A 13 -0.69 38.40 -44.22
C LYS A 13 0.72 38.90 -44.03
N ASN A 14 1.40 38.42 -42.99
CA ASN A 14 2.87 38.32 -42.99
C ASN A 14 3.25 36.90 -42.59
N SER A 15 3.61 36.13 -43.61
CA SER A 15 4.35 34.90 -43.52
C SER A 15 5.81 35.23 -43.32
N ALA A 16 6.37 34.82 -42.18
CA ALA A 16 7.83 34.74 -42.00
C ALA A 16 8.19 33.29 -41.76
N ALA A 17 8.72 32.69 -42.82
CA ALA A 17 9.45 31.43 -42.77
C ALA A 17 10.74 31.63 -41.99
N LEU A 18 10.98 30.81 -40.99
CA LEU A 18 12.33 30.70 -40.40
C LEU A 18 12.85 29.27 -40.53
N LYS A 19 14.00 29.22 -41.12
CA LYS A 19 14.82 28.14 -41.65
C LYS A 19 15.26 27.14 -40.59
N THR A 20 15.20 25.88 -41.03
CA THR A 20 16.12 24.75 -40.76
C THR A 20 17.39 25.06 -39.96
N GLY A 21 17.51 24.45 -38.77
CA GLY A 21 18.73 24.34 -37.99
C GLY A 21 19.12 22.89 -37.78
N LYS A 22 20.09 22.46 -38.51
CA LYS A 22 21.09 21.39 -38.41
C LYS A 22 21.02 20.41 -37.23
N LYS A 23 20.86 19.17 -37.64
CA LYS A 23 21.26 17.90 -37.06
C LYS A 23 22.69 17.91 -36.52
N VAL A 24 22.90 17.73 -35.22
CA VAL A 24 24.21 17.42 -34.65
C VAL A 24 24.18 15.98 -34.17
N ILE A 25 24.96 15.16 -34.86
CA ILE A 25 25.22 13.76 -34.52
C ILE A 25 26.28 13.75 -33.43
N GLY A 26 25.92 13.42 -32.20
CA GLY A 26 26.83 13.18 -31.09
C GLY A 26 27.19 11.72 -30.99
N LYS A 27 28.46 11.45 -31.11
CA LYS A 27 29.13 10.12 -31.13
C LYS A 27 28.94 9.35 -29.84
N LYS A 28 28.67 8.05 -30.01
CA LYS A 28 28.76 6.96 -29.04
C LYS A 28 30.22 6.75 -28.60
N PRO A 29 30.53 6.65 -27.31
CA PRO A 29 31.85 6.16 -26.92
C PRO A 29 31.82 4.62 -26.87
N LYS A 30 32.88 4.06 -27.40
CA LYS A 30 33.21 2.64 -27.50
C LYS A 30 33.49 2.01 -26.15
N ALA A 31 33.14 0.71 -26.07
CA ALA A 31 33.55 -0.23 -25.06
C ALA A 31 35.06 -0.23 -24.84
N GLY A 32 35.49 -0.05 -23.62
CA GLY A 32 36.82 -0.37 -23.15
C GLY A 32 36.81 -1.70 -22.42
N THR A 33 37.41 -2.69 -23.04
CA THR A 33 37.74 -3.99 -22.47
C THR A 33 38.98 -3.81 -21.60
N GLU A 34 38.89 -4.07 -20.33
CA GLU A 34 40.07 -4.36 -19.53
C GLU A 34 39.94 -5.68 -18.78
N LYS A 35 40.92 -6.52 -19.09
CA LYS A 35 41.19 -7.86 -18.60
C LYS A 35 41.68 -7.80 -17.16
N GLY A 36 41.20 -8.76 -16.35
CA GLY A 36 42.10 -9.63 -15.58
C GLY A 36 42.57 -9.09 -14.24
N GLN A 37 42.05 -9.73 -13.21
CA GLN A 37 42.97 -10.36 -12.25
C GLN A 37 42.20 -11.39 -11.39
N LYS A 38 42.52 -12.63 -11.69
CA LYS A 38 42.25 -13.77 -10.82
C LYS A 38 43.09 -13.61 -9.53
N ARG A 39 42.45 -13.58 -8.39
CA ARG A 39 43.12 -13.85 -7.13
C ARG A 39 42.51 -15.11 -6.50
N LYS A 40 43.24 -16.19 -6.71
CA LYS A 40 43.13 -17.45 -5.97
C LYS A 40 43.74 -17.22 -4.58
N THR A 41 43.04 -17.59 -3.53
CA THR A 41 43.63 -18.05 -2.26
C THR A 41 42.53 -18.88 -1.59
N ASN A 42 42.71 -20.10 -1.65
CA ASN A 42 43.24 -21.13 -0.70
C ASN A 42 42.17 -21.66 0.24
N VAL A 43 41.80 -22.85 -0.17
CA VAL A 43 41.20 -23.93 0.62
C VAL A 43 42.15 -24.28 1.77
N ALA A 44 41.69 -24.28 2.99
CA ALA A 44 42.27 -24.99 4.08
C ALA A 44 41.21 -25.90 4.71
N ALA A 45 41.26 -27.13 4.31
CA ALA A 45 40.64 -28.24 4.99
C ALA A 45 41.46 -28.55 6.28
N VAL A 46 40.79 -28.66 7.39
CA VAL A 46 41.34 -29.34 8.57
C VAL A 46 40.41 -30.46 8.97
N LYS A 47 41.03 -31.63 8.89
CA LYS A 47 40.56 -32.98 9.19
C LYS A 47 40.11 -33.16 10.63
N GLU A 48 39.16 -34.08 10.72
CA GLU A 48 38.91 -35.10 11.75
C GLU A 48 39.91 -35.24 12.90
N LYS A 49 39.35 -35.38 14.10
CA LYS A 49 39.84 -36.36 15.07
C LYS A 49 38.66 -37.03 15.77
N LYS A 50 38.49 -38.30 15.43
CA LYS A 50 37.83 -39.33 16.23
C LYS A 50 38.69 -39.65 17.47
N SER A 51 38.05 -39.96 18.55
CA SER A 51 38.44 -40.88 19.62
C SER A 51 37.71 -40.47 20.92
N ASN A 52 37.13 -41.29 21.76
CA ASN A 52 37.14 -42.72 21.94
C ASN A 52 36.09 -43.08 23.01
N LYS A 53 35.60 -44.29 22.92
CA LYS A 53 34.81 -45.09 23.85
C LYS A 53 35.23 -45.02 25.31
N GLN A 54 34.24 -45.12 26.21
CA GLN A 54 34.11 -46.13 27.29
C GLN A 54 32.83 -45.83 28.07
N ALA A 55 31.86 -46.60 28.04
CA ALA A 55 31.37 -47.86 28.59
C ALA A 55 31.56 -48.02 30.12
N VAL A 56 30.43 -48.51 30.73
CA VAL A 56 30.35 -49.27 32.00
C VAL A 56 29.94 -48.47 33.23
N ARG A 57 28.72 -48.58 33.74
CA ARG A 57 28.13 -49.60 34.60
C ARG A 57 26.79 -49.19 35.18
N LYS A 58 25.80 -50.07 35.02
CA LYS A 58 24.69 -50.20 35.97
C LYS A 58 25.20 -50.80 37.30
N PRO A 59 24.49 -50.53 38.39
CA PRO A 59 23.76 -51.65 39.01
C PRO A 59 22.34 -51.28 39.42
N GLN A 60 21.53 -52.33 39.34
CA GLN A 60 20.22 -52.52 39.91
C GLN A 60 20.24 -52.55 41.43
N SER A 61 19.17 -52.15 42.06
CA SER A 61 18.38 -52.93 43.06
C SER A 61 17.46 -51.94 43.82
N LYS A 62 16.27 -52.20 44.01
CA LYS A 62 15.35 -53.03 44.69
C LYS A 62 14.09 -52.28 45.05
N GLN A 63 13.02 -52.91 44.72
CA GLN A 63 11.64 -52.78 45.20
C GLN A 63 11.47 -52.31 46.65
N LYS A 64 10.45 -51.47 46.88
CA LYS A 64 9.52 -51.70 47.96
C LYS A 64 8.14 -51.10 47.63
N LYS A 65 7.18 -51.90 47.90
CA LYS A 65 5.75 -51.85 47.73
C LYS A 65 5.04 -50.74 48.51
N GLU A 66 3.84 -50.45 47.98
CA GLU A 66 2.60 -50.09 48.66
C GLU A 66 2.49 -48.73 49.37
N ASN A 67 1.63 -47.85 48.84
CA ASN A 67 0.32 -47.76 49.42
C ASN A 67 -0.65 -46.96 48.53
N SER A 68 -1.81 -47.52 48.33
CA SER A 68 -3.01 -46.93 47.76
C SER A 68 -3.42 -45.66 48.50
N SER A 69 -3.65 -44.56 47.77
CA SER A 69 -4.64 -43.62 48.19
C SER A 69 -5.28 -42.97 46.94
N ALA A 70 -6.59 -43.10 46.92
CA ALA A 70 -7.49 -42.60 45.92
C ALA A 70 -7.24 -41.08 45.64
N GLY A 71 -6.49 -40.80 44.58
CA GLY A 71 -6.29 -39.45 44.09
C GLY A 71 -7.50 -39.00 43.26
N LYS A 72 -8.34 -38.20 43.88
CA LYS A 72 -9.37 -37.37 43.28
C LYS A 72 -8.93 -36.84 41.93
N LYS A 73 -9.48 -37.36 40.84
CA LYS A 73 -9.39 -36.74 39.52
C LYS A 73 -9.99 -35.33 39.64
N LYS A 74 -9.14 -34.34 39.83
CA LYS A 74 -9.49 -32.93 39.57
C LYS A 74 -9.76 -32.82 38.08
N ASN A 75 -11.03 -32.93 37.70
CA ASN A 75 -11.48 -32.44 36.42
C ASN A 75 -11.19 -30.95 36.39
N THR A 76 -10.01 -30.58 35.91
CA THR A 76 -9.70 -29.20 35.52
C THR A 76 -10.56 -28.95 34.27
N VAL A 77 -11.76 -28.48 34.50
CA VAL A 77 -12.56 -27.87 33.44
C VAL A 77 -11.68 -26.70 32.92
N GLN A 78 -10.95 -26.96 31.88
CA GLN A 78 -10.29 -25.90 31.12
C GLN A 78 -11.41 -24.98 30.64
N LYS A 79 -11.64 -23.93 31.40
CA LYS A 79 -12.49 -22.81 31.00
C LYS A 79 -11.89 -22.30 29.70
N LYS A 80 -12.46 -22.74 28.57
CA LYS A 80 -12.09 -22.29 27.22
C LYS A 80 -12.28 -20.77 27.25
N SER A 81 -11.21 -20.05 27.50
CA SER A 81 -11.22 -18.59 27.43
C SER A 81 -11.74 -18.25 26.05
N LYS A 82 -12.86 -17.56 26.00
CA LYS A 82 -13.47 -17.08 24.76
C LYS A 82 -12.43 -16.15 24.15
N GLU A 83 -11.67 -16.63 23.16
CA GLU A 83 -10.67 -15.83 22.47
C GLU A 83 -11.35 -14.54 22.00
N ARG A 84 -10.95 -13.42 22.55
CA ARG A 84 -11.47 -12.12 22.11
C ARG A 84 -11.09 -11.96 20.65
N ARG A 85 -12.08 -11.70 19.81
CA ARG A 85 -11.85 -11.41 18.39
C ARG A 85 -11.02 -10.14 18.28
N TYR A 86 -10.05 -10.14 17.40
CA TYR A 86 -9.26 -8.96 17.10
C TYR A 86 -10.12 -7.91 16.40
N ILE A 87 -10.17 -6.71 16.99
CA ILE A 87 -10.79 -5.51 16.42
C ILE A 87 -9.79 -4.38 16.59
N ALA A 88 -9.58 -3.59 15.57
CA ALA A 88 -8.66 -2.46 15.61
C ALA A 88 -9.15 -1.27 14.78
N LEU A 89 -8.86 -0.09 15.26
CA LEU A 89 -9.03 1.18 14.56
C LEU A 89 -7.67 1.65 14.06
N LYS A 90 -7.60 2.19 12.85
CA LYS A 90 -6.34 2.60 12.22
C LYS A 90 -6.45 3.94 11.53
N THR A 91 -5.34 4.67 11.53
CA THR A 91 -5.18 5.88 10.73
C THR A 91 -3.83 5.82 9.98
N ASN A 92 -3.83 6.21 8.73
CA ASN A 92 -2.64 6.25 7.87
C ASN A 92 -1.98 7.63 7.97
N ILE A 93 -0.78 7.69 8.52
CA ILE A 93 -0.06 8.94 8.82
C ILE A 93 0.29 9.74 7.56
N PRO A 94 0.86 9.17 6.49
CA PRO A 94 1.11 9.87 5.23
C PRO A 94 -0.10 10.63 4.68
N PHE A 95 -1.31 10.08 4.76
CA PHE A 95 -2.51 10.77 4.30
C PHE A 95 -2.83 12.00 5.16
N LEU A 96 -2.66 11.91 6.48
CA LEU A 96 -2.84 13.05 7.36
C LEU A 96 -1.86 14.19 7.02
N ALA A 97 -0.61 13.86 6.73
CA ALA A 97 0.40 14.83 6.30
C ALA A 97 0.03 15.54 4.97
N LEU A 98 -0.74 14.89 4.12
CA LEU A 98 -1.29 15.45 2.88
C LEU A 98 -2.66 16.14 3.08
N SER A 99 -3.06 16.43 4.31
CA SER A 99 -4.38 16.98 4.64
C SER A 99 -5.55 16.11 4.18
N MET A 100 -5.32 14.82 4.05
CA MET A 100 -6.33 13.82 3.75
C MET A 100 -6.66 13.05 5.01
N HIS A 101 -7.88 13.16 5.48
CA HIS A 101 -8.34 12.41 6.64
C HIS A 101 -8.61 10.96 6.25
N ASN A 102 -8.31 10.05 7.17
CA ASN A 102 -8.57 8.64 6.93
C ASN A 102 -8.82 7.89 8.24
N LEU A 103 -9.68 6.91 8.15
CA LEU A 103 -9.99 6.02 9.25
C LEU A 103 -10.27 4.63 8.71
N ALA A 104 -9.76 3.60 9.36
CA ALA A 104 -10.00 2.22 8.97
C ALA A 104 -10.41 1.38 10.19
N LEU A 105 -11.43 0.56 10.01
CA LEU A 105 -11.86 -0.45 10.98
C LEU A 105 -11.42 -1.81 10.47
N GLU A 106 -10.63 -2.52 11.26
CA GLU A 106 -10.22 -3.88 10.98
C GLU A 106 -10.85 -4.86 11.96
N MET A 107 -11.47 -5.91 11.42
CA MET A 107 -12.18 -6.92 12.21
C MET A 107 -11.72 -8.32 11.82
N GLN A 108 -11.50 -9.16 12.82
CA GLN A 108 -11.21 -10.57 12.63
C GLN A 108 -12.46 -11.36 12.29
N VAL A 109 -12.43 -12.07 11.17
CA VAL A 109 -13.50 -12.97 10.73
C VAL A 109 -13.13 -14.45 10.90
N HIS A 110 -11.83 -14.77 10.82
CA HIS A 110 -11.30 -16.11 11.02
C HIS A 110 -9.95 -16.06 11.75
N LYS A 111 -9.41 -17.18 12.22
CA LYS A 111 -8.13 -17.25 12.97
C LYS A 111 -6.98 -16.54 12.27
N HIS A 112 -6.92 -16.62 10.95
CA HIS A 112 -5.88 -16.00 10.11
C HIS A 112 -6.42 -14.97 9.14
N VAL A 113 -7.71 -14.59 9.24
CA VAL A 113 -8.35 -13.68 8.28
C VAL A 113 -8.97 -12.51 9.01
N THR A 114 -8.66 -11.30 8.50
CA THR A 114 -9.32 -10.04 8.89
C THR A 114 -9.88 -9.34 7.66
N ILE A 115 -10.86 -8.50 7.88
CA ILE A 115 -11.36 -7.56 6.88
C ILE A 115 -11.07 -6.15 7.38
N ASP A 116 -10.51 -5.34 6.51
CA ASP A 116 -10.14 -3.95 6.74
C ASP A 116 -11.00 -3.02 5.89
N PHE A 117 -11.62 -2.01 6.50
CA PHE A 117 -12.50 -1.04 5.86
C PHE A 117 -11.96 0.39 6.00
N PRO A 118 -10.98 0.80 5.21
CA PRO A 118 -10.53 2.18 5.21
C PRO A 118 -11.48 3.08 4.43
N VAL A 119 -11.73 4.23 5.01
CA VAL A 119 -12.39 5.38 4.40
C VAL A 119 -11.40 6.53 4.39
N ILE A 120 -11.23 7.16 3.26
CA ILE A 120 -10.33 8.30 3.06
C ILE A 120 -11.19 9.45 2.53
N TRP A 121 -11.06 10.62 3.14
CA TRP A 121 -11.77 11.81 2.65
C TRP A 121 -10.88 13.04 2.73
N SER A 122 -11.10 13.96 1.82
CA SER A 122 -10.43 15.25 1.81
C SER A 122 -11.42 16.35 1.44
N ILE A 123 -11.35 17.44 2.18
CA ILE A 123 -12.11 18.67 1.95
C ILE A 123 -11.14 19.86 1.85
N SER A 124 -9.87 19.58 1.60
CA SER A 124 -8.82 20.59 1.67
C SER A 124 -8.79 21.46 0.43
N ASP A 125 -8.93 22.75 0.64
CA ASP A 125 -8.57 23.80 -0.30
C ASP A 125 -7.18 24.31 0.14
N ILE A 126 -6.12 23.81 -0.51
CA ILE A 126 -4.73 24.13 -0.13
C ILE A 126 -4.40 25.56 -0.57
N GLU A 127 -4.84 25.92 -1.78
CA GLU A 127 -4.71 27.23 -2.37
C GLU A 127 -5.85 27.44 -3.39
N ARG A 128 -6.02 28.67 -3.87
CA ARG A 128 -7.05 29.01 -4.85
C ARG A 128 -7.01 28.13 -6.11
N GLU A 129 -5.81 27.69 -6.50
CA GLU A 129 -5.58 26.88 -7.70
C GLU A 129 -5.38 25.38 -7.40
N HIS A 130 -5.21 25.02 -6.13
CA HIS A 130 -4.95 23.64 -5.70
C HIS A 130 -5.97 23.24 -4.63
N ALA A 131 -6.85 22.32 -4.97
CA ALA A 131 -7.82 21.76 -4.05
C ALA A 131 -7.99 20.28 -4.32
N VAL A 132 -8.08 19.50 -3.27
CA VAL A 132 -8.37 18.06 -3.33
C VAL A 132 -9.60 17.80 -2.49
N ARG A 133 -10.71 17.51 -3.14
CA ARG A 133 -11.97 17.12 -2.50
C ARG A 133 -12.35 15.73 -2.98
N GLY A 134 -12.68 14.84 -2.08
CA GLY A 134 -13.08 13.51 -2.48
C GLY A 134 -13.29 12.57 -1.32
N ILE A 135 -13.84 11.42 -1.67
CA ILE A 135 -14.00 10.28 -0.76
C ILE A 135 -13.57 9.01 -1.47
N ALA A 136 -12.87 8.15 -0.76
CA ALA A 136 -12.46 6.85 -1.27
C ALA A 136 -12.72 5.76 -0.23
N PHE A 137 -13.12 4.61 -0.71
CA PHE A 137 -13.29 3.38 0.04
C PHE A 137 -12.35 2.33 -0.53
N GLN A 138 -11.64 1.62 0.34
CA GLN A 138 -10.67 0.60 -0.09
C GLN A 138 -10.74 -0.66 0.77
N PRO A 139 -11.88 -1.39 0.78
CA PRO A 139 -12.00 -2.63 1.55
C PRO A 139 -10.95 -3.65 1.14
N GLU A 140 -10.43 -4.37 2.13
CA GLU A 140 -9.36 -5.35 1.95
C GLU A 140 -9.60 -6.58 2.80
N GLY A 141 -9.57 -7.75 2.17
CA GLY A 141 -9.46 -9.04 2.85
C GLY A 141 -8.00 -9.39 3.07
N ARG A 142 -7.62 -9.74 4.29
CA ARG A 142 -6.23 -10.00 4.71
C ARG A 142 -6.04 -11.39 5.24
N TRP A 143 -5.01 -12.05 4.79
CA TRP A 143 -4.54 -13.33 5.32
C TRP A 143 -3.25 -13.13 6.11
N TRP A 144 -3.27 -13.51 7.37
CA TRP A 144 -2.16 -13.42 8.30
C TRP A 144 -1.36 -14.72 8.34
N LEU A 145 -0.03 -14.64 8.21
CA LEU A 145 0.84 -15.82 8.22
C LEU A 145 0.88 -16.53 9.57
N LYS A 146 0.73 -15.78 10.66
CA LYS A 146 0.76 -16.34 12.02
C LYS A 146 -0.60 -16.17 12.72
N GLN A 147 -0.90 -14.99 13.18
CA GLN A 147 -2.10 -14.68 13.96
C GLN A 147 -2.70 -13.38 13.44
N ALA A 148 -4.01 -13.29 13.42
CA ALA A 148 -4.71 -12.06 13.03
C ALA A 148 -4.22 -10.86 13.85
N GLY A 149 -3.87 -9.78 13.15
CA GLY A 149 -3.41 -8.54 13.75
C GLY A 149 -1.95 -8.51 14.19
N LYS A 150 -1.11 -9.50 13.82
CA LYS A 150 0.30 -9.53 14.20
C LYS A 150 1.20 -10.14 13.12
N GLY A 151 2.28 -9.44 12.77
CA GLY A 151 3.27 -9.92 11.81
C GLY A 151 2.86 -9.66 10.36
N HIS A 152 3.24 -10.55 9.47
CA HIS A 152 3.06 -10.42 8.03
C HIS A 152 1.65 -10.83 7.60
N PHE A 153 1.13 -10.11 6.60
CA PHE A 153 -0.11 -10.45 5.94
C PHE A 153 -0.05 -10.20 4.44
N PHE A 154 -0.86 -10.92 3.70
CA PHE A 154 -1.20 -10.66 2.31
C PHE A 154 -2.65 -10.23 2.24
N GLY A 155 -2.95 -9.29 1.34
CA GLY A 155 -4.29 -8.78 1.16
C GLY A 155 -4.73 -8.76 -0.29
N VAL A 156 -6.05 -8.81 -0.46
CA VAL A 156 -6.71 -8.50 -1.72
C VAL A 156 -7.65 -7.34 -1.45
N HIS A 157 -7.51 -6.25 -2.20
CA HIS A 157 -8.32 -5.05 -2.01
C HIS A 157 -9.06 -4.66 -3.28
N ALA A 158 -10.22 -4.08 -3.10
CA ALA A 158 -10.92 -3.30 -4.10
C ALA A 158 -10.92 -1.84 -3.67
N HIS A 159 -11.08 -0.91 -4.61
CA HIS A 159 -11.20 0.49 -4.27
C HIS A 159 -12.18 1.21 -5.18
N ALA A 160 -12.87 2.16 -4.59
CA ALA A 160 -13.77 3.10 -5.26
C ALA A 160 -13.48 4.51 -4.76
N ALA A 161 -13.38 5.48 -5.66
CA ALA A 161 -13.11 6.85 -5.29
C ALA A 161 -13.89 7.84 -6.16
N TRP A 162 -14.46 8.85 -5.52
CA TRP A 162 -15.00 10.04 -6.14
C TRP A 162 -14.10 11.20 -5.79
N PHE A 163 -13.68 11.96 -6.78
CA PHE A 163 -12.79 13.10 -6.57
C PHE A 163 -13.18 14.31 -7.43
N ASN A 164 -12.87 15.46 -6.91
CA ASN A 164 -12.82 16.73 -7.59
C ASN A 164 -11.52 17.42 -7.21
N MET A 165 -10.57 17.42 -8.13
CA MET A 165 -9.22 17.92 -7.90
C MET A 165 -8.96 19.12 -8.82
N LYS A 166 -8.55 20.22 -8.22
CA LYS A 166 -8.03 21.39 -8.92
C LYS A 166 -6.52 21.34 -8.95
N TRP A 167 -5.96 21.51 -10.13
CA TRP A 167 -4.52 21.57 -10.29
C TRP A 167 -4.18 22.60 -11.36
N GLU A 168 -3.60 23.70 -10.95
CA GLU A 168 -3.29 24.85 -11.81
C GLU A 168 -4.53 25.30 -12.62
N LYS A 169 -4.40 25.27 -13.96
CA LYS A 169 -5.45 25.72 -14.89
C LYS A 169 -6.58 24.71 -15.12
N ASN A 170 -6.47 23.50 -14.55
CA ASN A 170 -7.39 22.41 -14.82
C ASN A 170 -8.09 21.90 -13.55
N ARG A 171 -9.34 21.51 -13.70
CA ARG A 171 -10.12 20.80 -12.70
C ARG A 171 -10.50 19.42 -13.23
N TYR A 172 -10.17 18.38 -12.47
CA TYR A 172 -10.45 16.98 -12.78
C TYR A 172 -11.54 16.48 -11.85
N GLN A 173 -12.60 15.94 -12.41
CA GLN A 173 -13.74 15.49 -11.64
C GLN A 173 -14.25 14.15 -12.15
N THR A 174 -14.51 13.20 -11.25
CA THR A 174 -15.32 12.03 -11.55
C THR A 174 -16.77 12.46 -11.78
N GLU A 175 -17.38 11.90 -12.81
CA GLU A 175 -18.77 12.23 -13.16
C GLU A 175 -19.75 11.24 -12.49
N SER A 176 -20.40 10.42 -13.28
CA SER A 176 -21.43 9.47 -12.84
C SER A 176 -20.86 8.18 -12.25
N ARG A 177 -19.61 7.85 -12.57
CA ARG A 177 -18.95 6.60 -12.14
C ARG A 177 -17.71 6.92 -11.34
N PRO A 178 -17.51 6.29 -10.16
CA PRO A 178 -16.25 6.41 -9.41
C PRO A 178 -15.07 5.84 -10.20
N LEU A 179 -13.87 6.22 -9.82
CA LEU A 179 -12.69 5.42 -10.06
C LEU A 179 -12.90 4.07 -9.40
N LEU A 180 -12.71 3.00 -10.15
CA LEU A 180 -12.83 1.63 -9.63
C LEU A 180 -11.54 0.87 -9.89
N GLY A 181 -11.17 0.02 -8.94
CA GLY A 181 -10.00 -0.83 -9.11
C GLY A 181 -9.92 -1.94 -8.09
N ALA A 182 -8.93 -2.79 -8.30
CA ALA A 182 -8.60 -3.89 -7.41
C ALA A 182 -7.11 -4.18 -7.45
N GLY A 183 -6.60 -4.82 -6.43
CA GLY A 183 -5.19 -5.16 -6.34
C GLY A 183 -4.88 -6.14 -5.22
N ILE A 184 -3.61 -6.43 -5.10
CA ILE A 184 -3.04 -7.25 -4.03
C ILE A 184 -2.13 -6.39 -3.18
N SER A 185 -1.98 -6.75 -1.93
CA SER A 185 -1.13 -6.04 -0.98
C SER A 185 -0.31 -7.00 -0.15
N TYR A 186 0.76 -6.47 0.39
CA TYR A 186 1.57 -7.11 1.42
C TYR A 186 1.79 -6.10 2.53
N GLY A 187 1.79 -6.55 3.78
CA GLY A 187 2.06 -5.70 4.89
C GLY A 187 2.63 -6.42 6.11
N TYR A 188 3.08 -5.60 7.04
CA TYR A 188 3.61 -6.04 8.31
C TYR A 188 3.04 -5.20 9.44
N LYS A 189 2.52 -5.84 10.46
CA LYS A 189 2.02 -5.18 11.67
C LYS A 189 2.91 -5.49 12.86
N LEU A 190 3.46 -4.43 13.45
CA LEU A 190 4.29 -4.45 14.63
C LEU A 190 3.46 -4.04 15.85
N PRO A 191 3.20 -4.93 16.82
CA PRO A 191 2.63 -4.54 18.10
C PRO A 191 3.67 -3.76 18.91
N ILE A 192 3.32 -2.57 19.38
CA ILE A 192 4.18 -1.70 20.19
C ILE A 192 3.85 -1.87 21.68
N SER A 193 2.56 -1.93 21.99
CA SER A 193 2.07 -2.14 23.36
C SER A 193 0.81 -3.00 23.36
N GLY A 194 0.16 -3.12 24.53
CA GLY A 194 -1.06 -3.90 24.67
C GLY A 194 -2.18 -3.48 23.69
N HIS A 195 -2.30 -2.19 23.42
CA HIS A 195 -3.35 -1.63 22.56
C HIS A 195 -2.79 -0.98 21.29
N TRP A 196 -1.54 -0.54 21.27
CA TRP A 196 -0.96 0.21 20.18
C TRP A 196 -0.07 -0.64 19.28
N GLY A 197 -0.10 -0.36 18.00
CA GLY A 197 0.77 -0.96 16.99
C GLY A 197 1.03 -0.03 15.82
N ALA A 198 2.03 -0.38 15.03
CA ALA A 198 2.30 0.23 13.74
C ALA A 198 2.07 -0.79 12.63
N GLU A 199 1.57 -0.35 11.49
CA GLU A 199 1.35 -1.18 10.32
C GLU A 199 1.99 -0.53 9.11
N PHE A 200 2.74 -1.31 8.36
CA PHE A 200 3.33 -0.95 7.07
C PHE A 200 2.67 -1.78 5.99
N ASN A 201 2.21 -1.15 4.92
CA ASN A 201 1.61 -1.87 3.81
C ASN A 201 1.98 -1.23 2.47
N ILE A 202 2.09 -2.09 1.46
CA ILE A 202 2.24 -1.71 0.06
C ILE A 202 1.40 -2.66 -0.79
N GLY A 203 0.80 -2.13 -1.85
CA GLY A 203 0.00 -2.93 -2.76
C GLY A 203 0.02 -2.38 -4.16
N ALA A 204 -0.14 -3.27 -5.12
CA ALA A 204 -0.21 -2.96 -6.52
C ALA A 204 -1.49 -3.53 -7.12
N GLY A 205 -1.97 -2.90 -8.18
CA GLY A 205 -3.20 -3.31 -8.81
C GLY A 205 -3.54 -2.51 -10.04
N TYR A 206 -4.78 -2.65 -10.42
CA TYR A 206 -5.38 -1.99 -11.56
C TYR A 206 -6.43 -0.98 -11.10
N ALA A 207 -6.48 0.17 -11.76
CA ALA A 207 -7.53 1.17 -11.58
C ALA A 207 -8.03 1.69 -12.92
N ASN A 208 -9.34 1.80 -13.04
CA ASN A 208 -10.02 2.40 -14.17
C ASN A 208 -10.66 3.73 -13.74
N MET A 209 -10.21 4.81 -14.37
CA MET A 209 -10.63 6.16 -14.06
C MET A 209 -11.38 6.76 -15.23
N LYS A 210 -12.62 7.19 -15.02
CA LYS A 210 -13.37 8.01 -15.96
C LYS A 210 -13.58 9.38 -15.34
N TYR A 211 -13.00 10.40 -15.93
CA TYR A 211 -13.08 11.76 -15.42
C TYR A 211 -13.20 12.78 -16.53
N ASN A 212 -13.83 13.90 -16.18
CA ASN A 212 -13.93 15.08 -17.03
C ASN A 212 -12.90 16.11 -16.59
N THR A 213 -12.34 16.81 -17.56
CA THR A 213 -11.43 17.92 -17.35
C THR A 213 -12.17 19.21 -17.69
N TYR A 214 -12.10 20.18 -16.78
CA TYR A 214 -12.68 21.51 -16.91
C TYR A 214 -11.61 22.58 -16.77
N TYR A 215 -11.85 23.78 -17.28
CA TYR A 215 -11.07 24.95 -16.87
C TYR A 215 -11.27 25.21 -15.37
N ASN A 216 -10.18 25.56 -14.67
CA ASN A 216 -10.22 25.85 -13.23
C ASN A 216 -10.64 27.30 -12.97
N ILE A 217 -11.77 27.71 -13.54
CA ILE A 217 -12.44 29.00 -13.33
C ILE A 217 -13.87 28.73 -12.88
N GLU A 218 -14.52 29.76 -12.35
CA GLU A 218 -15.93 29.68 -12.00
C GLU A 218 -16.73 29.37 -13.26
N ASN A 219 -17.60 28.35 -13.22
CA ASN A 219 -18.34 27.82 -14.37
C ASN A 219 -17.49 27.46 -15.59
N GLY A 220 -16.26 26.96 -15.35
CA GLY A 220 -15.34 26.58 -16.42
C GLY A 220 -15.90 25.54 -17.36
N ALA A 221 -15.77 25.78 -18.66
CA ALA A 221 -16.22 24.87 -19.71
C ALA A 221 -15.50 23.52 -19.63
N MET A 222 -16.19 22.45 -20.00
CA MET A 222 -15.61 21.12 -20.12
C MET A 222 -14.65 21.08 -21.31
N LEU A 223 -13.42 20.70 -21.05
CA LEU A 223 -12.36 20.55 -22.06
C LEU A 223 -12.44 19.20 -22.75
N ASN A 224 -12.46 18.14 -21.95
CA ASN A 224 -12.56 16.78 -22.51
C ASN A 224 -13.01 15.76 -21.46
N LYS A 225 -13.38 14.60 -21.98
CA LYS A 225 -13.75 13.40 -21.24
C LYS A 225 -12.67 12.33 -21.46
N ARG A 226 -12.12 11.77 -20.40
CA ARG A 226 -11.03 10.78 -20.50
C ARG A 226 -11.36 9.52 -19.73
N ILE A 227 -10.94 8.39 -20.30
CA ILE A 227 -10.88 7.11 -19.62
C ILE A 227 -9.40 6.75 -19.52
N ARG A 228 -8.92 6.44 -18.33
CA ARG A 228 -7.54 6.06 -18.08
C ARG A 228 -7.48 4.74 -17.36
N HIS A 229 -6.63 3.87 -17.85
CA HIS A 229 -6.28 2.60 -17.24
C HIS A 229 -4.92 2.76 -16.56
N TYR A 230 -4.86 2.42 -15.30
CA TYR A 230 -3.64 2.55 -14.51
C TYR A 230 -3.25 1.19 -13.93
N TRP A 231 -2.00 0.82 -14.10
CA TRP A 231 -1.37 -0.31 -13.44
C TRP A 231 -0.23 0.21 -12.60
N GLY A 232 -0.19 -0.13 -11.33
CA GLY A 232 0.86 0.34 -10.44
C GLY A 232 0.48 0.25 -8.98
N ILE A 233 1.12 1.09 -8.16
CA ILE A 233 0.87 1.14 -6.71
C ILE A 233 -0.53 1.69 -6.47
N THR A 234 -1.41 0.86 -5.90
CA THR A 234 -2.78 1.21 -5.55
C THR A 234 -3.01 1.33 -4.04
N ARG A 235 -2.03 0.88 -3.25
CA ARG A 235 -2.06 0.98 -1.79
C ARG A 235 -0.64 1.22 -1.27
N ALA A 236 -0.49 2.17 -0.35
CA ALA A 236 0.73 2.39 0.41
C ALA A 236 0.36 3.04 1.73
N GLY A 237 1.00 2.63 2.82
CA GLY A 237 0.65 3.21 4.10
C GLY A 237 1.60 2.86 5.24
N ILE A 238 1.68 3.81 6.14
CA ILE A 238 2.24 3.68 7.49
C ILE A 238 1.13 4.07 8.43
N SER A 239 0.55 3.11 9.13
CA SER A 239 -0.63 3.36 9.96
C SER A 239 -0.34 3.17 11.43
N LEU A 240 -0.90 4.06 12.22
CA LEU A 240 -1.04 3.86 13.66
C LEU A 240 -2.30 3.01 13.90
N VAL A 241 -2.16 2.00 14.74
CA VAL A 241 -3.19 1.00 15.01
C VAL A 241 -3.54 1.01 16.49
N TYR A 242 -4.81 1.14 16.82
CA TYR A 242 -5.34 0.95 18.17
C TYR A 242 -6.19 -0.33 18.21
N ARG A 243 -5.84 -1.27 19.09
CA ARG A 243 -6.52 -2.56 19.27
C ARG A 243 -7.36 -2.53 20.55
N PHE A 244 -8.60 -2.98 20.43
CA PHE A 244 -9.54 -3.15 21.55
C PHE A 244 -9.38 -4.48 22.29
#